data_6fd5538d8f4236ec45d1c001ad0b5b2f
#
_entry.id   6fd5538d8f4236ec45d1c001ad0b5b2f
#
_cell.length_a   1.000
_cell.length_b   1.000
_cell.length_c   1.000
_cell.angle_alpha   90.00
_cell.angle_beta   90.00
_cell.angle_gamma   90.00
#
_symmetry.space_group_name_H-M   'P 1'
#
loop_
_entity.id
_entity.type
_entity.pdbx_description
1 polymer ?
#
loop_
_entity_poly.entity_id
_entity_poly.type
_entity_poly.pdbx_seq_one_letter_code
_entity_poly.pdbx_strand_id
1 'polypeptide(L)'
;MKKNYSQESLDKIKNGRTIYLKSVKVVDFYPHQALKPVKNKKLGKTVTKGKHKGRPIYTLTLEERATCPRSCGHWDDCYGNNMPFAHRLTAGQGLTKKIYADLTAIQKKHERFLVRLHVLGDFYSVDYVEFWAMCLKKFPGLA
;
A
#
# COMPACT_ATOMS: atom_id res chain seq x y z
N MET A 1 -20.28 -17.27 -1.15
CA MET A 1 -19.97 -18.10 -2.35
C MET A 1 -18.45 -18.04 -2.61
N LYS A 2 -17.78 -19.19 -2.60
CA LYS A 2 -16.35 -19.21 -2.98
C LYS A 2 -16.24 -18.94 -4.48
N LYS A 3 -15.43 -17.96 -4.85
CA LYS A 3 -15.12 -17.72 -6.27
C LYS A 3 -14.37 -18.91 -6.84
N ASN A 4 -14.79 -19.38 -8.01
CA ASN A 4 -14.04 -20.37 -8.76
C ASN A 4 -12.91 -19.66 -9.52
N TYR A 5 -11.68 -19.87 -9.07
CA TYR A 5 -10.50 -19.35 -9.74
C TYR A 5 -9.99 -20.34 -10.79
N SER A 6 -9.39 -19.81 -11.87
CA SER A 6 -8.68 -20.65 -12.84
C SER A 6 -7.48 -21.34 -12.18
N GLN A 7 -7.01 -22.44 -12.76
CA GLN A 7 -5.81 -23.12 -12.25
C GLN A 7 -4.61 -22.20 -12.26
N GLU A 8 -4.46 -21.34 -13.26
CA GLU A 8 -3.42 -20.32 -13.32
C GLU A 8 -3.47 -19.37 -12.12
N SER A 9 -4.66 -18.88 -11.76
CA SER A 9 -4.85 -18.03 -10.58
C SER A 9 -4.54 -18.76 -9.28
N LEU A 10 -4.97 -20.01 -9.15
CA LEU A 10 -4.69 -20.85 -7.97
C LEU A 10 -3.18 -21.07 -7.79
N ASP A 11 -2.44 -21.27 -8.88
CA ASP A 11 -0.99 -21.43 -8.85
C ASP A 11 -0.29 -20.15 -8.39
N LYS A 12 -0.75 -18.99 -8.84
CA LYS A 12 -0.24 -17.70 -8.37
C LYS A 12 -0.45 -17.52 -6.87
N ILE A 13 -1.64 -17.83 -6.37
CA ILE A 13 -1.98 -17.80 -4.94
C ILE A 13 -1.04 -18.70 -4.15
N LYS A 14 -0.88 -19.95 -4.60
CA LYS A 14 0.00 -20.95 -3.97
C LYS A 14 1.46 -20.47 -3.91
N ASN A 15 1.92 -19.79 -4.96
CA ASN A 15 3.28 -19.26 -5.05
C ASN A 15 3.46 -17.92 -4.30
N GLY A 16 2.45 -17.45 -3.59
CA GLY A 16 2.55 -16.22 -2.79
C GLY A 16 2.52 -14.95 -3.62
N ARG A 17 1.79 -14.94 -4.72
CA ARG A 17 1.69 -13.80 -5.62
C ARG A 17 0.26 -13.30 -5.79
N THR A 18 0.13 -12.08 -6.27
CA THR A 18 -1.16 -11.57 -6.76
C THR A 18 -1.62 -12.37 -7.98
N ILE A 19 -2.94 -12.50 -8.16
CA ILE A 19 -3.46 -13.09 -9.39
C ILE A 19 -3.36 -12.13 -10.60
N TYR A 20 -3.04 -10.88 -10.36
CA TYR A 20 -2.92 -9.82 -11.38
C TYR A 20 -1.46 -9.40 -11.56
N LEU A 21 -0.60 -10.32 -12.01
CA LEU A 21 0.85 -10.06 -12.12
C LEU A 21 1.20 -8.84 -12.99
N LYS A 22 0.37 -8.55 -14.00
CA LYS A 22 0.58 -7.36 -14.86
C LYS A 22 0.39 -6.04 -14.12
N SER A 23 -0.30 -6.04 -12.99
CA SER A 23 -0.50 -4.85 -12.15
C SER A 23 0.66 -4.58 -11.22
N VAL A 24 1.60 -5.52 -11.08
CA VAL A 24 2.82 -5.33 -10.27
C VAL A 24 3.77 -4.40 -11.01
N LYS A 25 4.16 -3.32 -10.35
CA LYS A 25 5.06 -2.30 -10.90
C LYS A 25 6.36 -2.29 -10.12
N VAL A 26 7.46 -2.52 -10.81
CA VAL A 26 8.79 -2.41 -10.21
C VAL A 26 9.00 -0.95 -9.82
N VAL A 27 9.19 -0.71 -8.54
CA VAL A 27 9.20 0.63 -7.95
C VAL A 27 10.27 1.53 -8.57
N ASP A 28 11.43 0.98 -8.91
CA ASP A 28 12.54 1.73 -9.50
C ASP A 28 12.22 2.32 -10.87
N PHE A 29 11.27 1.71 -11.59
CA PHE A 29 10.84 2.14 -12.93
C PHE A 29 9.45 2.77 -12.94
N TYR A 30 8.83 2.91 -11.76
CA TYR A 30 7.48 3.47 -11.64
C TYR A 30 7.55 5.00 -11.71
N PRO A 31 6.94 5.64 -12.75
CA PRO A 31 7.10 7.08 -12.94
C PRO A 31 6.21 7.95 -12.04
N HIS A 32 5.26 7.33 -11.33
CA HIS A 32 4.32 8.02 -10.45
C HIS A 32 4.74 7.95 -8.99
N GLN A 33 4.07 8.73 -8.13
CA GLN A 33 4.27 8.67 -6.69
C GLN A 33 3.83 7.33 -6.11
N ALA A 34 4.54 6.85 -5.09
CA ALA A 34 4.14 5.67 -4.32
C ALA A 34 2.92 5.98 -3.44
N LEU A 35 2.92 7.14 -2.79
CA LEU A 35 1.81 7.59 -1.97
C LEU A 35 0.82 8.38 -2.83
N LYS A 36 -0.39 7.87 -2.97
CA LYS A 36 -1.42 8.45 -3.83
C LYS A 36 -2.58 9.01 -3.02
N PRO A 37 -3.13 10.18 -3.41
CA PRO A 37 -4.36 10.67 -2.79
C PRO A 37 -5.47 9.64 -2.93
N VAL A 38 -6.30 9.52 -1.89
CA VAL A 38 -7.44 8.59 -1.90
C VAL A 38 -8.44 8.99 -2.97
N LYS A 39 -8.82 8.01 -3.79
CA LYS A 39 -9.90 8.16 -4.79
C LYS A 39 -11.16 7.38 -4.39
N ASN A 40 -11.15 6.69 -3.27
CA ASN A 40 -12.27 5.86 -2.82
C ASN A 40 -13.39 6.75 -2.25
N LYS A 41 -14.58 6.65 -2.83
CA LYS A 41 -15.75 7.41 -2.39
C LYS A 41 -16.16 7.11 -0.93
N LYS A 42 -15.90 5.90 -0.44
CA LYS A 42 -16.23 5.50 0.95
C LYS A 42 -15.35 6.19 1.99
N LEU A 43 -14.07 6.39 1.67
CA LEU A 43 -13.11 7.00 2.58
C LEU A 43 -13.07 8.52 2.46
N GLY A 44 -13.46 9.05 1.29
CA GLY A 44 -13.31 10.48 0.99
C GLY A 44 -11.85 10.90 0.84
N LYS A 45 -11.63 12.17 0.51
CA LYS A 45 -10.27 12.75 0.32
C LYS A 45 -9.64 13.18 1.63
N THR A 46 -10.45 13.43 2.66
CA THR A 46 -10.02 13.92 3.97
C THR A 46 -10.76 13.18 5.07
N VAL A 47 -10.15 13.16 6.25
CA VAL A 47 -10.78 12.60 7.45
C VAL A 47 -11.94 13.49 7.88
N THR A 48 -13.10 12.89 8.15
CA THR A 48 -14.33 13.62 8.50
C THR A 48 -14.63 13.68 9.99
N LYS A 49 -14.03 12.78 10.80
CA LYS A 49 -14.32 12.68 12.24
C LYS A 49 -13.06 12.43 13.07
N GLY A 50 -13.10 12.77 14.35
CA GLY A 50 -12.05 12.47 15.32
C GLY A 50 -10.89 13.45 15.30
N LYS A 51 -9.80 13.08 15.99
CA LYS A 51 -8.63 13.95 16.17
C LYS A 51 -7.87 14.24 14.86
N HIS A 52 -8.10 13.46 13.81
CA HIS A 52 -7.46 13.66 12.51
C HIS A 52 -8.37 14.36 11.49
N LYS A 53 -9.51 14.90 11.93
CA LYS A 53 -10.46 15.61 11.07
C LYS A 53 -9.78 16.66 10.21
N GLY A 54 -10.10 16.69 8.92
CA GLY A 54 -9.58 17.66 7.96
C GLY A 54 -8.25 17.27 7.33
N ARG A 55 -7.59 16.20 7.79
CA ARG A 55 -6.32 15.76 7.19
C ARG A 55 -6.57 15.05 5.87
N PRO A 56 -5.83 15.39 4.79
CA PRO A 56 -5.88 14.61 3.57
C PRO A 56 -5.30 13.21 3.79
N ILE A 57 -5.83 12.24 3.04
CA ILE A 57 -5.46 10.83 3.16
C ILE A 57 -4.70 10.41 1.90
N TYR A 58 -3.55 9.79 2.10
CA TYR A 58 -2.76 9.14 1.05
C TYR A 58 -2.74 7.64 1.27
N THR A 59 -2.60 6.88 0.20
CA THR A 59 -2.60 5.42 0.25
C THR A 59 -1.35 4.82 -0.36
N LEU A 60 -0.93 3.69 0.17
CA LEU A 60 0.15 2.88 -0.36
C LEU A 60 -0.39 1.49 -0.67
N THR A 61 -0.06 0.98 -1.85
CA THR A 61 -0.48 -0.36 -2.30
C THR A 61 0.75 -1.18 -2.68
N LEU A 62 0.96 -2.27 -1.96
CA LEU A 62 2.01 -3.24 -2.25
C LEU A 62 1.39 -4.52 -2.82
N GLU A 63 2.21 -5.43 -3.34
CA GLU A 63 1.70 -6.69 -3.83
C GLU A 63 1.23 -7.56 -2.67
N GLU A 64 -0.06 -7.88 -2.63
CA GLU A 64 -0.62 -8.81 -1.66
C GLU A 64 0.05 -10.18 -1.81
N ARG A 65 0.13 -10.94 -0.75
CA ARG A 65 0.84 -12.22 -0.59
C ARG A 65 2.36 -12.08 -0.66
N ALA A 66 2.92 -11.44 -1.68
CA ALA A 66 4.37 -11.25 -1.79
C ALA A 66 4.96 -10.46 -0.61
N THR A 67 4.19 -9.54 -0.03
CA THR A 67 4.60 -8.74 1.13
C THR A 67 3.90 -9.16 2.42
N CYS A 68 3.03 -10.17 2.37
CA CYS A 68 2.23 -10.63 3.51
C CYS A 68 2.84 -11.87 4.16
N PRO A 69 2.60 -12.09 5.48
CA PRO A 69 2.99 -13.35 6.13
C PRO A 69 2.11 -14.49 5.61
N ARG A 70 2.70 -15.68 5.47
CA ARG A 70 1.98 -16.90 5.07
C ARG A 70 0.85 -17.28 6.04
N SER A 71 0.93 -16.82 7.27
CA SER A 71 -0.08 -17.05 8.31
C SER A 71 -1.34 -16.19 8.15
N CYS A 72 -1.40 -15.32 7.15
CA CYS A 72 -2.58 -14.50 6.89
C CYS A 72 -3.82 -15.38 6.66
N GLY A 73 -4.87 -15.17 7.47
CA GLY A 73 -6.11 -15.93 7.39
C GLY A 73 -6.90 -15.73 6.10
N HIS A 74 -6.59 -14.68 5.34
CA HIS A 74 -7.22 -14.35 4.06
C HIS A 74 -6.29 -14.60 2.87
N TRP A 75 -5.36 -15.55 3.00
CA TRP A 75 -4.38 -15.82 1.94
C TRP A 75 -5.04 -16.17 0.61
N ASP A 76 -6.01 -17.08 0.63
CA ASP A 76 -6.68 -17.55 -0.58
C ASP A 76 -7.76 -16.60 -1.09
N ASP A 77 -8.47 -15.94 -0.17
CA ASP A 77 -9.63 -15.09 -0.46
C ASP A 77 -9.35 -13.61 -0.21
N CYS A 78 -8.09 -13.19 -0.37
CA CYS A 78 -7.70 -11.79 -0.23
C CYS A 78 -8.59 -10.88 -1.10
N TYR A 79 -9.08 -9.77 -0.52
CA TYR A 79 -9.90 -8.84 -1.28
C TYR A 79 -9.16 -8.20 -2.47
N GLY A 80 -7.82 -8.25 -2.49
CA GLY A 80 -7.00 -7.87 -3.63
C GLY A 80 -7.33 -8.68 -4.90
N ASN A 81 -7.88 -9.88 -4.74
CA ASN A 81 -8.38 -10.68 -5.85
C ASN A 81 -9.52 -10.00 -6.62
N ASN A 82 -10.14 -8.98 -6.04
CA ASN A 82 -11.19 -8.17 -6.65
C ASN A 82 -10.71 -6.81 -7.17
N MET A 83 -9.40 -6.58 -7.17
CA MET A 83 -8.79 -5.29 -7.54
C MET A 83 -7.85 -5.42 -8.75
N PRO A 84 -8.39 -5.71 -9.96
CA PRO A 84 -7.56 -5.98 -11.13
C PRO A 84 -6.79 -4.76 -11.63
N PHE A 85 -7.23 -3.55 -11.32
CA PHE A 85 -6.64 -2.31 -11.84
C PHE A 85 -5.73 -1.58 -10.84
N ALA A 86 -5.59 -2.09 -9.62
CA ALA A 86 -4.72 -1.47 -8.63
C ALA A 86 -3.26 -1.71 -8.98
N HIS A 87 -2.46 -0.64 -9.10
CA HIS A 87 -1.01 -0.77 -9.25
C HIS A 87 -0.40 -1.20 -7.91
N ARG A 88 0.35 -2.29 -7.93
CA ARG A 88 1.01 -2.89 -6.77
C ARG A 88 2.51 -2.67 -6.88
N LEU A 89 3.08 -1.95 -5.92
CA LEU A 89 4.51 -1.63 -5.93
C LEU A 89 5.32 -2.76 -5.30
N THR A 90 6.53 -2.97 -5.82
CA THR A 90 7.47 -3.94 -5.28
C THR A 90 8.15 -3.42 -4.02
N ALA A 91 8.50 -4.35 -3.11
CA ALA A 91 9.25 -4.06 -1.89
C ALA A 91 10.74 -3.78 -2.18
N GLY A 92 11.43 -3.20 -1.20
CA GLY A 92 12.88 -3.01 -1.22
C GLY A 92 13.32 -1.55 -1.02
N GLN A 93 14.62 -1.30 -1.21
CA GLN A 93 15.20 0.03 -0.96
C GLN A 93 14.63 1.11 -1.88
N GLY A 94 14.33 0.77 -3.13
CA GLY A 94 13.70 1.70 -4.07
C GLY A 94 12.35 2.18 -3.56
N LEU A 95 11.59 1.32 -2.89
CA LEU A 95 10.29 1.67 -2.30
C LEU A 95 10.48 2.69 -1.17
N THR A 96 11.38 2.44 -0.22
CA THR A 96 11.58 3.35 0.92
C THR A 96 12.12 4.70 0.48
N LYS A 97 13.03 4.73 -0.49
CA LYS A 97 13.52 5.99 -1.08
C LYS A 97 12.38 6.80 -1.71
N LYS A 98 11.52 6.13 -2.47
CA LYS A 98 10.39 6.78 -3.14
C LYS A 98 9.37 7.31 -2.13
N ILE A 99 9.05 6.52 -1.11
CA ILE A 99 8.15 6.95 -0.02
C ILE A 99 8.72 8.17 0.69
N TYR A 100 10.00 8.17 1.02
CA TYR A 100 10.63 9.31 1.70
C TYR A 100 10.55 10.58 0.86
N ALA A 101 10.82 10.50 -0.43
CA ALA A 101 10.70 11.62 -1.35
C ALA A 101 9.25 12.13 -1.42
N ASP A 102 8.29 11.21 -1.49
CA ASP A 102 6.86 11.54 -1.52
C ASP A 102 6.41 12.22 -0.22
N LEU A 103 6.83 11.71 0.95
CA LEU A 103 6.53 12.32 2.25
C LEU A 103 7.10 13.73 2.36
N THR A 104 8.30 13.94 1.84
CA THR A 104 8.93 15.27 1.81
C THR A 104 8.06 16.24 0.99
N ALA A 105 7.62 15.84 -0.17
CA ALA A 105 6.75 16.66 -1.02
C ALA A 105 5.39 16.93 -0.38
N ILE A 106 4.77 15.90 0.22
CA ILE A 106 3.47 16.00 0.87
C ILE A 106 3.54 16.94 2.08
N GLN A 107 4.59 16.84 2.90
CA GLN A 107 4.77 17.70 4.08
C GLN A 107 4.92 19.18 3.70
N LYS A 108 5.52 19.47 2.54
CA LYS A 108 5.58 20.84 2.01
C LYS A 108 4.20 21.35 1.58
N LYS A 109 3.34 20.48 1.12
CA LYS A 109 2.00 20.81 0.64
C LYS A 109 0.96 20.86 1.75
N HIS A 110 1.09 20.01 2.76
CA HIS A 110 0.14 19.88 3.86
C HIS A 110 0.85 19.89 5.20
N GLU A 111 0.35 20.69 6.13
CA GLU A 111 0.85 20.70 7.51
C GLU A 111 0.62 19.36 8.21
N ARG A 112 -0.57 18.78 7.99
CA ARG A 112 -0.99 17.50 8.58
C ARG A 112 -1.65 16.62 7.54
N PHE A 113 -1.31 15.35 7.54
CA PHE A 113 -1.86 14.37 6.60
C PHE A 113 -1.81 12.95 7.18
N LEU A 114 -2.60 12.05 6.59
CA LEU A 114 -2.61 10.63 6.96
C LEU A 114 -2.08 9.78 5.81
N VAL A 115 -1.41 8.70 6.17
CA VAL A 115 -1.06 7.64 5.23
C VAL A 115 -1.72 6.34 5.68
N ARG A 116 -2.56 5.79 4.82
CA ARG A 116 -3.14 4.47 5.03
C ARG A 116 -2.17 3.40 4.56
N LEU A 117 -1.58 2.71 5.49
CA LEU A 117 -0.81 1.49 5.27
C LEU A 117 -1.72 0.29 5.51
N HIS A 118 -1.82 -0.59 4.72
CA HIS A 118 -1.55 -0.78 3.31
C HIS A 118 -2.91 -1.06 2.70
N VAL A 119 -3.22 -0.55 1.51
CA VAL A 119 -4.47 -0.91 0.80
C VAL A 119 -4.43 -2.40 0.47
N LEU A 120 -3.29 -2.85 -0.05
CA LEU A 120 -2.92 -4.26 -0.24
C LEU A 120 -1.49 -4.44 0.27
N GLY A 121 -1.16 -5.67 0.66
CA GLY A 121 0.16 -5.97 1.20
C GLY A 121 0.26 -5.75 2.71
N ASP A 122 1.45 -5.86 3.24
CA ASP A 122 1.71 -5.74 4.67
C ASP A 122 3.18 -5.34 4.91
N PHE A 123 3.56 -5.21 6.18
CA PHE A 123 4.95 -5.05 6.57
C PHE A 123 5.74 -6.32 6.26
N TYR A 124 6.67 -6.23 5.33
CA TYR A 124 7.42 -7.39 4.83
C TYR A 124 8.79 -7.60 5.51
N SER A 125 9.25 -6.65 6.32
CA SER A 125 10.52 -6.77 7.06
C SER A 125 10.55 -5.84 8.27
N VAL A 126 11.43 -6.15 9.23
CA VAL A 126 11.68 -5.29 10.40
C VAL A 126 12.25 -3.94 9.96
N ASP A 127 13.17 -3.93 8.99
CA ASP A 127 13.75 -2.68 8.45
C ASP A 127 12.67 -1.76 7.89
N TYR A 128 11.66 -2.30 7.25
CA TYR A 128 10.54 -1.53 6.72
C TYR A 128 9.67 -0.94 7.83
N VAL A 129 9.44 -1.69 8.91
CA VAL A 129 8.74 -1.16 10.10
C VAL A 129 9.54 -0.02 10.74
N GLU A 130 10.84 -0.21 10.90
CA GLU A 130 11.74 0.81 11.45
C GLU A 130 11.80 2.05 10.57
N PHE A 131 11.76 1.87 9.25
CA PHE A 131 11.65 2.99 8.32
C PHE A 131 10.42 3.85 8.60
N TRP A 132 9.25 3.24 8.77
CA TRP A 132 8.03 3.98 9.07
C TRP A 132 8.07 4.64 10.45
N ALA A 133 8.65 3.98 11.44
CA ALA A 133 8.87 4.58 12.77
C ALA A 133 9.76 5.83 12.69
N MET A 134 10.82 5.78 11.87
CA MET A 134 11.68 6.92 11.59
C MET A 134 10.90 8.04 10.88
N CYS A 135 10.05 7.71 9.90
CA CYS A 135 9.22 8.68 9.20
C CYS A 135 8.27 9.42 10.14
N LEU A 136 7.66 8.73 11.10
CA LEU A 136 6.79 9.36 12.09
C LEU A 136 7.52 10.40 12.93
N LYS A 137 8.80 10.21 13.19
CA LYS A 137 9.64 11.17 13.91
C LYS A 137 10.10 12.31 12.99
N LYS A 138 10.40 12.01 11.75
CA LYS A 138 10.97 12.97 10.79
C LYS A 138 9.91 13.92 10.22
N PHE A 139 8.69 13.44 10.00
CA PHE A 139 7.61 14.23 9.41
C PHE A 139 6.53 14.52 10.44
N PRO A 140 6.52 15.72 11.04
CA PRO A 140 5.63 16.03 12.17
C PRO A 140 4.15 16.04 11.80
N GLY A 141 3.82 16.24 10.53
CA GLY A 141 2.44 16.22 10.04
C GLY A 141 1.89 14.83 9.72
N LEU A 142 2.76 13.81 9.69
CA LEU A 142 2.40 12.44 9.33
C LEU A 142 1.68 11.73 10.49
N ALA A 143 0.57 11.05 10.14
CA ALA A 143 -0.09 10.09 11.02
C ALA A 143 -0.56 8.85 10.25
#